data_ee821d41f43890b68de32182c119ade4
#
_entry.id   ee821d41f43890b68de32182c119ade4
#
_cell.length_a   1.000
_cell.length_b   1.000
_cell.length_c   1.000
_cell.angle_alpha   90.00
_cell.angle_beta   90.00
_cell.angle_gamma   90.00
#
_symmetry.space_group_name_H-M   'P 1'
#
loop_
_entity.id
_entity.type
_entity.pdbx_description
1 polymer ?
#
loop_
_entity_poly.entity_id
_entity_poly.type
_entity_poly.pdbx_seq_one_letter_code
_entity_poly.pdbx_strand_id
1 'polypeptide(L)'
;YGKALRASGQRAQAVAVLEQATIAHPGNKLLLAAYGRALADNGNFQQAFEVLGRAHSPDDPDWRLLSAQGATLDQLGRYEEARQYYSSALKIVPGQPLVLSNLGLSYVLSKELPKAEETLRRAQGLAPTDLRVRANLALVVGLQGRYAEAEKIVKADLPPAEAAANVAQLKQLLSRKDRENARADVEKMPIASAGRSD
;
A
#
# COMPACT_ATOMS: atom_id res chain seq x y z
N TYR A 1 23.22 -4.81 -10.53
CA TYR A 1 23.71 -3.71 -9.67
C TYR A 1 22.56 -2.85 -9.17
N GLY A 2 21.72 -2.25 -10.05
CA GLY A 2 20.58 -1.42 -9.64
C GLY A 2 19.58 -2.11 -8.72
N LYS A 3 19.27 -3.41 -8.93
CA LYS A 3 18.41 -4.20 -8.03
C LYS A 3 19.04 -4.38 -6.64
N ALA A 4 20.35 -4.57 -6.56
CA ALA A 4 21.05 -4.70 -5.29
C ALA A 4 21.05 -3.37 -4.51
N LEU A 5 21.21 -2.23 -5.20
CA LEU A 5 21.12 -0.90 -4.58
C LEU A 5 19.73 -0.62 -3.99
N ARG A 6 18.65 -1.04 -4.68
CA ARG A 6 17.28 -0.96 -4.12
C ARG A 6 17.18 -1.75 -2.81
N ALA A 7 17.66 -2.99 -2.79
CA ALA A 7 17.61 -3.84 -1.61
C ALA A 7 18.43 -3.29 -0.44
N SER A 8 19.53 -2.58 -0.70
CA SER A 8 20.36 -1.92 0.32
C SER A 8 19.85 -0.57 0.80
N GLY A 9 18.70 -0.09 0.28
CA GLY A 9 18.12 1.20 0.62
C GLY A 9 18.75 2.41 -0.08
N GLN A 10 19.69 2.21 -0.99
CA GLN A 10 20.31 3.26 -1.81
C GLN A 10 19.42 3.60 -3.02
N ARG A 11 18.22 4.10 -2.74
CA ARG A 11 17.14 4.23 -3.72
C ARG A 11 17.48 5.18 -4.87
N ALA A 12 18.01 6.36 -4.56
CA ALA A 12 18.37 7.35 -5.59
C ALA A 12 19.46 6.82 -6.54
N GLN A 13 20.44 6.11 -6.00
CA GLN A 13 21.50 5.51 -6.80
C GLN A 13 20.96 4.37 -7.68
N ALA A 14 20.01 3.57 -7.17
CA ALA A 14 19.34 2.55 -7.97
C ALA A 14 18.58 3.16 -9.15
N VAL A 15 17.88 4.28 -8.93
CA VAL A 15 17.19 5.03 -9.97
C VAL A 15 18.18 5.48 -11.05
N ALA A 16 19.28 6.17 -10.67
CA ALA A 16 20.25 6.68 -11.63
C ALA A 16 20.91 5.58 -12.47
N VAL A 17 21.29 4.45 -11.84
CA VAL A 17 21.90 3.31 -12.55
C VAL A 17 20.93 2.67 -13.54
N LEU A 18 19.66 2.49 -13.14
CA LEU A 18 18.64 1.90 -14.00
C LEU A 18 18.20 2.83 -15.10
N GLU A 19 18.16 4.14 -14.87
CA GLU A 19 17.92 5.15 -15.88
C GLU A 19 18.97 5.06 -17.01
N GLN A 20 20.24 5.08 -16.66
CA GLN A 20 21.33 4.94 -17.65
C GLN A 20 21.24 3.62 -18.43
N ALA A 21 20.88 2.52 -17.74
CA ALA A 21 20.69 1.24 -18.40
C ALA A 21 19.51 1.25 -19.39
N THR A 22 18.42 1.97 -19.08
CA THR A 22 17.28 2.09 -20.01
C THR A 22 17.58 2.98 -21.20
N ILE A 23 18.43 3.99 -21.04
CA ILE A 23 18.92 4.82 -22.14
C ILE A 23 19.82 4.00 -23.09
N ALA A 24 20.73 3.20 -22.54
CA ALA A 24 21.61 2.33 -23.32
C ALA A 24 20.84 1.19 -24.07
N HIS A 25 19.72 0.74 -23.52
CA HIS A 25 18.91 -0.36 -24.04
C HIS A 25 17.42 0.02 -24.10
N PRO A 26 17.04 0.96 -24.98
CA PRO A 26 15.66 1.42 -25.11
C PRO A 26 14.75 0.27 -25.54
N GLY A 27 13.60 0.14 -24.89
CA GLY A 27 12.63 -0.93 -25.16
C GLY A 27 12.90 -2.26 -24.45
N ASN A 28 13.99 -2.38 -23.67
CA ASN A 28 14.18 -3.58 -22.84
C ASN A 28 13.15 -3.59 -21.69
N LYS A 29 12.10 -4.42 -21.84
CA LYS A 29 10.99 -4.53 -20.88
C LYS A 29 11.45 -4.86 -19.45
N LEU A 30 12.48 -5.69 -19.29
CA LEU A 30 13.01 -6.05 -17.97
C LEU A 30 13.71 -4.88 -17.28
N LEU A 31 14.45 -4.07 -18.03
CA LEU A 31 15.07 -2.86 -17.50
C LEU A 31 14.03 -1.80 -17.16
N LEU A 32 13.04 -1.59 -18.02
CA LEU A 32 11.92 -0.68 -17.75
C LEU A 32 11.15 -1.10 -16.50
N ALA A 33 10.84 -2.39 -16.34
CA ALA A 33 10.18 -2.90 -15.14
C ALA A 33 11.03 -2.69 -13.87
N ALA A 34 12.35 -2.89 -13.95
CA ALA A 34 13.26 -2.65 -12.83
C ALA A 34 13.36 -1.16 -12.50
N TYR A 35 13.45 -0.31 -13.51
CA TYR A 35 13.51 1.14 -13.36
C TYR A 35 12.22 1.71 -12.76
N GLY A 36 11.06 1.31 -13.28
CA GLY A 36 9.77 1.73 -12.73
C GLY A 36 9.59 1.35 -11.25
N ARG A 37 10.03 0.15 -10.85
CA ARG A 37 10.04 -0.24 -9.43
C ARG A 37 11.02 0.58 -8.58
N ALA A 38 12.21 0.90 -9.11
CA ALA A 38 13.15 1.75 -8.41
C ALA A 38 12.62 3.17 -8.20
N LEU A 39 11.93 3.72 -9.22
CA LEU A 39 11.24 5.01 -9.13
C LEU A 39 10.15 4.99 -8.05
N ALA A 40 9.33 3.94 -8.00
CA ALA A 40 8.31 3.78 -6.96
C ALA A 40 8.93 3.71 -5.56
N ASP A 41 10.00 2.92 -5.38
CA ASP A 41 10.71 2.81 -4.10
C ASP A 41 11.35 4.15 -3.68
N ASN A 42 11.68 5.01 -4.64
CA ASN A 42 12.25 6.34 -4.41
C ASN A 42 11.18 7.44 -4.22
N GLY A 43 9.89 7.11 -4.37
CA GLY A 43 8.79 8.07 -4.23
C GLY A 43 8.42 8.83 -5.51
N ASN A 44 9.03 8.53 -6.65
CA ASN A 44 8.74 9.12 -7.95
C ASN A 44 7.53 8.42 -8.60
N PHE A 45 6.38 8.47 -7.96
CA PHE A 45 5.23 7.62 -8.30
C PHE A 45 4.65 7.88 -9.69
N GLN A 46 4.53 9.14 -10.11
CA GLN A 46 4.02 9.45 -11.45
C GLN A 46 4.92 8.88 -12.55
N GLN A 47 6.22 9.11 -12.44
CA GLN A 47 7.20 8.58 -13.40
C GLN A 47 7.26 7.04 -13.35
N ALA A 48 7.14 6.45 -12.15
CA ALA A 48 7.07 5.00 -11.98
C ALA A 48 5.89 4.41 -12.75
N PHE A 49 4.70 5.01 -12.63
CA PHE A 49 3.50 4.58 -13.34
C PHE A 49 3.70 4.58 -14.86
N GLU A 50 4.28 5.65 -15.41
CA GLU A 50 4.54 5.79 -16.84
C GLU A 50 5.57 4.77 -17.35
N VAL A 51 6.68 4.61 -16.63
CA VAL A 51 7.75 3.66 -16.99
C VAL A 51 7.28 2.21 -16.89
N LEU A 52 6.52 1.85 -15.85
CA LEU A 52 5.92 0.52 -15.72
C LEU A 52 4.96 0.22 -16.87
N GLY A 53 4.17 1.21 -17.33
CA GLY A 53 3.28 1.06 -18.47
C GLY A 53 4.00 0.76 -19.78
N ARG A 54 5.23 1.24 -19.95
CA ARG A 54 6.09 0.94 -21.12
C ARG A 54 6.74 -0.45 -21.04
N ALA A 55 6.76 -1.08 -19.90
CA ALA A 55 7.40 -2.38 -19.69
C ALA A 55 6.55 -3.58 -20.15
N HIS A 56 5.27 -3.37 -20.46
CA HIS A 56 4.35 -4.36 -21.03
C HIS A 56 3.46 -3.70 -22.10
N SER A 57 2.62 -4.50 -22.77
CA SER A 57 1.68 -3.99 -23.77
C SER A 57 0.29 -4.56 -23.55
N PRO A 58 -0.78 -3.95 -24.11
CA PRO A 58 -2.14 -4.51 -24.05
C PRO A 58 -2.24 -5.95 -24.61
N ASP A 59 -1.42 -6.29 -25.61
CA ASP A 59 -1.40 -7.61 -26.24
C ASP A 59 -0.59 -8.65 -25.44
N ASP A 60 0.29 -8.19 -24.53
CA ASP A 60 1.14 -9.02 -23.66
C ASP A 60 1.18 -8.38 -22.25
N PRO A 61 0.07 -8.43 -21.52
CA PRO A 61 -0.04 -7.79 -20.22
C PRO A 61 0.62 -8.64 -19.13
N ASP A 62 1.47 -8.01 -18.31
CA ASP A 62 2.04 -8.65 -17.12
C ASP A 62 1.25 -8.19 -15.87
N TRP A 63 0.59 -9.14 -15.22
CA TRP A 63 -0.19 -8.87 -14.00
C TRP A 63 0.64 -8.24 -12.86
N ARG A 64 1.96 -8.55 -12.81
CA ARG A 64 2.86 -7.97 -11.80
C ARG A 64 3.11 -6.50 -12.05
N LEU A 65 3.20 -6.10 -13.33
CA LEU A 65 3.37 -4.70 -13.71
C LEU A 65 2.07 -3.93 -13.54
N LEU A 66 0.94 -4.52 -13.91
CA LEU A 66 -0.39 -3.94 -13.63
C LEU A 66 -0.58 -3.72 -12.12
N SER A 67 -0.25 -4.71 -11.28
CA SER A 67 -0.34 -4.56 -9.84
C SER A 67 0.62 -3.48 -9.30
N ALA A 68 1.82 -3.36 -9.86
CA ALA A 68 2.77 -2.31 -9.49
C ALA A 68 2.28 -0.91 -9.92
N GLN A 69 1.65 -0.78 -11.10
CA GLN A 69 1.01 0.46 -11.54
C GLN A 69 -0.15 0.85 -10.61
N GLY A 70 -0.99 -0.11 -10.21
CA GLY A 70 -2.02 0.11 -9.20
C GLY A 70 -1.44 0.65 -7.89
N ALA A 71 -0.35 0.06 -7.41
CA ALA A 71 0.31 0.52 -6.18
C ALA A 71 0.90 1.95 -6.31
N THR A 72 1.40 2.34 -7.49
CA THR A 72 1.84 3.73 -7.71
C THR A 72 0.68 4.72 -7.74
N LEU A 73 -0.47 4.32 -8.29
CA LEU A 73 -1.69 5.13 -8.29
C LEU A 73 -2.26 5.32 -6.89
N ASP A 74 -2.21 4.29 -6.04
CA ASP A 74 -2.57 4.41 -4.62
C ASP A 74 -1.72 5.45 -3.89
N GLN A 75 -0.41 5.49 -4.15
CA GLN A 75 0.48 6.50 -3.58
C GLN A 75 0.21 7.92 -4.10
N LEU A 76 -0.38 8.05 -5.28
CA LEU A 76 -0.86 9.31 -5.86
C LEU A 76 -2.27 9.70 -5.38
N GLY A 77 -2.91 8.89 -4.53
CA GLY A 77 -4.28 9.12 -4.07
C GLY A 77 -5.36 8.79 -5.12
N ARG A 78 -5.00 8.16 -6.24
CA ARG A 78 -5.89 7.80 -7.35
C ARG A 78 -6.47 6.39 -7.16
N TYR A 79 -7.18 6.20 -6.05
CA TYR A 79 -7.60 4.87 -5.58
C TYR A 79 -8.53 4.13 -6.54
N GLU A 80 -9.48 4.83 -7.18
CA GLU A 80 -10.40 4.22 -8.13
C GLU A 80 -9.66 3.65 -9.35
N GLU A 81 -8.70 4.40 -9.87
CA GLU A 81 -7.88 3.96 -10.99
C GLU A 81 -6.96 2.81 -10.59
N ALA A 82 -6.36 2.87 -9.39
CA ALA A 82 -5.55 1.77 -8.84
C ALA A 82 -6.34 0.46 -8.85
N ARG A 83 -7.62 0.49 -8.41
CA ARG A 83 -8.50 -0.68 -8.38
C ARG A 83 -8.80 -1.24 -9.77
N GLN A 84 -8.86 -0.41 -10.81
CA GLN A 84 -9.00 -0.89 -12.19
C GLN A 84 -7.77 -1.69 -12.63
N TYR A 85 -6.57 -1.25 -12.26
CA TYR A 85 -5.32 -1.97 -12.52
C TYR A 85 -5.25 -3.31 -11.77
N TYR A 86 -5.62 -3.34 -10.48
CA TYR A 86 -5.71 -4.59 -9.73
C TYR A 86 -6.76 -5.54 -10.31
N SER A 87 -7.92 -5.02 -10.72
CA SER A 87 -8.94 -5.81 -11.38
C SER A 87 -8.43 -6.43 -12.68
N SER A 88 -7.68 -5.66 -13.48
CA SER A 88 -7.07 -6.15 -14.71
C SER A 88 -6.01 -7.23 -14.43
N ALA A 89 -5.19 -7.05 -13.39
CA ALA A 89 -4.25 -8.07 -12.95
C ALA A 89 -4.95 -9.36 -12.51
N LEU A 90 -6.07 -9.26 -11.79
CA LEU A 90 -6.87 -10.40 -11.34
C LEU A 90 -7.63 -11.11 -12.46
N LYS A 91 -7.90 -10.44 -13.60
CA LYS A 91 -8.42 -11.10 -14.80
C LYS A 91 -7.39 -12.04 -15.44
N ILE A 92 -6.10 -11.67 -15.37
CA ILE A 92 -5.00 -12.49 -15.91
C ILE A 92 -4.71 -13.66 -14.96
N VAL A 93 -4.60 -13.40 -13.66
CA VAL A 93 -4.32 -14.42 -12.64
C VAL A 93 -5.38 -14.33 -11.53
N PRO A 94 -6.51 -15.01 -11.71
CA PRO A 94 -7.59 -15.00 -10.72
C PRO A 94 -7.11 -15.48 -9.35
N GLY A 95 -7.48 -14.75 -8.31
CA GLY A 95 -7.18 -15.13 -6.94
C GLY A 95 -5.72 -14.94 -6.51
N GLN A 96 -4.88 -14.23 -7.27
CA GLN A 96 -3.49 -13.99 -6.88
C GLN A 96 -3.41 -13.25 -5.53
N PRO A 97 -2.86 -13.88 -4.45
CA PRO A 97 -2.91 -13.31 -3.09
C PRO A 97 -2.20 -11.96 -2.98
N LEU A 98 -1.09 -11.76 -3.72
CA LEU A 98 -0.36 -10.50 -3.73
C LEU A 98 -1.23 -9.36 -4.28
N VAL A 99 -1.97 -9.60 -5.36
CA VAL A 99 -2.83 -8.58 -5.98
C VAL A 99 -4.03 -8.29 -5.09
N LEU A 100 -4.66 -9.32 -4.51
CA LEU A 100 -5.74 -9.15 -3.54
C LEU A 100 -5.28 -8.38 -2.30
N SER A 101 -4.06 -8.64 -1.83
CA SER A 101 -3.48 -7.91 -0.70
C SER A 101 -3.28 -6.43 -1.02
N ASN A 102 -2.77 -6.10 -2.20
CA ASN A 102 -2.63 -4.72 -2.65
C ASN A 102 -4.00 -4.03 -2.83
N LEU A 103 -4.99 -4.73 -3.43
CA LEU A 103 -6.36 -4.24 -3.54
C LEU A 103 -6.99 -3.97 -2.16
N GLY A 104 -6.77 -4.86 -1.20
CA GLY A 104 -7.21 -4.68 0.18
C GLY A 104 -6.60 -3.43 0.82
N LEU A 105 -5.30 -3.19 0.64
CA LEU A 105 -4.64 -1.96 1.11
C LEU A 105 -5.15 -0.71 0.38
N SER A 106 -5.46 -0.79 -0.91
CA SER A 106 -6.11 0.31 -1.64
C SER A 106 -7.44 0.72 -0.99
N TYR A 107 -8.26 -0.25 -0.57
CA TYR A 107 -9.48 0.02 0.19
C TYR A 107 -9.20 0.62 1.59
N VAL A 108 -8.09 0.26 2.24
CA VAL A 108 -7.67 0.93 3.49
C VAL A 108 -7.39 2.40 3.27
N LEU A 109 -6.63 2.72 2.22
CA LEU A 109 -6.25 4.10 1.88
C LEU A 109 -7.46 4.98 1.56
N SER A 110 -8.48 4.40 0.91
CA SER A 110 -9.77 5.08 0.65
C SER A 110 -10.75 5.01 1.82
N LYS A 111 -10.35 4.46 2.99
CA LYS A 111 -11.17 4.30 4.21
C LYS A 111 -12.38 3.36 4.07
N GLU A 112 -12.38 2.48 3.09
CA GLU A 112 -13.41 1.48 2.85
C GLU A 112 -13.07 0.17 3.60
N LEU A 113 -12.94 0.27 4.93
CA LEU A 113 -12.44 -0.82 5.78
C LEU A 113 -13.21 -2.16 5.67
N PRO A 114 -14.55 -2.19 5.50
CA PRO A 114 -15.27 -3.45 5.28
C PRO A 114 -14.84 -4.17 4.00
N LYS A 115 -14.68 -3.45 2.89
CA LYS A 115 -14.21 -4.03 1.61
C LYS A 115 -12.75 -4.47 1.69
N ALA A 116 -11.93 -3.70 2.42
CA ALA A 116 -10.55 -4.07 2.69
C ALA A 116 -10.45 -5.41 3.42
N GLU A 117 -11.25 -5.59 4.46
CA GLU A 117 -11.29 -6.83 5.24
C GLU A 117 -11.76 -8.01 4.39
N GLU A 118 -12.87 -7.88 3.67
CA GLU A 118 -13.39 -8.93 2.79
C GLU A 118 -12.32 -9.39 1.79
N THR A 119 -11.66 -8.43 1.13
CA THR A 119 -10.61 -8.70 0.14
C THR A 119 -9.40 -9.41 0.76
N LEU A 120 -8.97 -8.97 1.95
CA LEU A 120 -7.82 -9.56 2.64
C LEU A 120 -8.14 -10.93 3.24
N ARG A 121 -9.37 -11.19 3.71
CA ARG A 121 -9.80 -12.52 4.11
C ARG A 121 -9.80 -13.50 2.93
N ARG A 122 -10.23 -13.05 1.76
CA ARG A 122 -10.12 -13.84 0.53
C ARG A 122 -8.65 -14.14 0.21
N ALA A 123 -7.75 -13.16 0.29
CA ALA A 123 -6.32 -13.36 0.10
C ALA A 123 -5.75 -14.37 1.11
N GLN A 124 -6.12 -14.27 2.39
CA GLN A 124 -5.70 -15.20 3.44
C GLN A 124 -6.19 -16.63 3.18
N GLY A 125 -7.41 -16.81 2.71
CA GLY A 125 -7.93 -18.15 2.37
C GLY A 125 -7.13 -18.83 1.26
N LEU A 126 -6.56 -18.04 0.33
CA LEU A 126 -5.73 -18.54 -0.78
C LEU A 126 -4.25 -18.70 -0.40
N ALA A 127 -3.76 -17.94 0.56
CA ALA A 127 -2.37 -17.97 1.05
C ALA A 127 -2.33 -17.89 2.58
N PRO A 128 -2.76 -18.91 3.32
CA PRO A 128 -2.91 -18.86 4.76
C PRO A 128 -1.58 -18.71 5.51
N THR A 129 -0.46 -19.04 4.88
CA THR A 129 0.89 -18.91 5.45
C THR A 129 1.64 -17.66 5.02
N ASP A 130 1.06 -16.81 4.16
CA ASP A 130 1.72 -15.55 3.76
C ASP A 130 1.64 -14.52 4.89
N LEU A 131 2.81 -14.21 5.46
CA LEU A 131 2.95 -13.25 6.57
C LEU A 131 2.42 -11.86 6.24
N ARG A 132 2.60 -11.41 4.98
CA ARG A 132 2.17 -10.07 4.55
C ARG A 132 0.65 -9.97 4.48
N VAL A 133 0.00 -11.02 3.96
CA VAL A 133 -1.46 -11.09 3.89
C VAL A 133 -2.05 -11.05 5.31
N ARG A 134 -1.49 -11.85 6.23
CA ARG A 134 -1.94 -11.86 7.63
C ARG A 134 -1.70 -10.53 8.33
N ALA A 135 -0.52 -9.92 8.14
CA ALA A 135 -0.21 -8.62 8.72
C ALA A 135 -1.16 -7.53 8.21
N ASN A 136 -1.46 -7.51 6.90
CA ASN A 136 -2.40 -6.57 6.32
C ASN A 136 -3.83 -6.80 6.83
N LEU A 137 -4.27 -8.05 6.99
CA LEU A 137 -5.58 -8.36 7.58
C LEU A 137 -5.64 -7.93 9.04
N ALA A 138 -4.61 -8.21 9.84
CA ALA A 138 -4.55 -7.77 11.23
C ALA A 138 -4.60 -6.24 11.34
N LEU A 139 -3.92 -5.52 10.45
CA LEU A 139 -3.98 -4.07 10.37
C LEU A 139 -5.42 -3.59 10.16
N VAL A 140 -6.12 -4.12 9.17
CA VAL A 140 -7.52 -3.71 8.85
C VAL A 140 -8.47 -4.00 9.99
N VAL A 141 -8.38 -5.19 10.59
CA VAL A 141 -9.19 -5.59 11.75
C VAL A 141 -8.90 -4.66 12.95
N GLY A 142 -7.64 -4.32 13.18
CA GLY A 142 -7.24 -3.37 14.20
C GLY A 142 -7.72 -1.94 13.95
N LEU A 143 -7.69 -1.47 12.68
CA LEU A 143 -8.25 -0.17 12.28
C LEU A 143 -9.76 -0.06 12.54
N GLN A 144 -10.47 -1.19 12.55
CA GLN A 144 -11.89 -1.29 12.92
C GLN A 144 -12.10 -1.39 14.45
N GLY A 145 -11.05 -1.29 15.27
CA GLY A 145 -11.13 -1.37 16.73
C GLY A 145 -11.17 -2.80 17.29
N ARG A 146 -11.08 -3.82 16.45
CA ARG A 146 -11.15 -5.25 16.85
C ARG A 146 -9.76 -5.77 17.25
N TYR A 147 -9.17 -5.14 18.26
CA TYR A 147 -7.76 -5.38 18.66
C TYR A 147 -7.47 -6.81 19.11
N ALA A 148 -8.39 -7.44 19.84
CA ALA A 148 -8.22 -8.82 20.29
C ALA A 148 -8.18 -9.83 19.13
N GLU A 149 -8.94 -9.57 18.07
CA GLU A 149 -8.91 -10.39 16.85
C GLU A 149 -7.64 -10.12 16.05
N ALA A 150 -7.24 -8.87 15.88
CA ALA A 150 -5.98 -8.50 15.23
C ALA A 150 -4.78 -9.20 15.90
N GLU A 151 -4.76 -9.24 17.24
CA GLU A 151 -3.72 -9.95 18.01
C GLU A 151 -3.71 -11.45 17.73
N LYS A 152 -4.88 -12.09 17.64
CA LYS A 152 -4.96 -13.52 17.27
C LYS A 152 -4.38 -13.81 15.89
N ILE A 153 -4.64 -12.90 14.93
CA ILE A 153 -4.13 -13.05 13.55
C ILE A 153 -2.60 -13.02 13.54
N VAL A 154 -1.97 -12.05 14.23
CA VAL A 154 -0.50 -11.92 14.21
C VAL A 154 0.19 -12.94 15.13
N LYS A 155 -0.46 -13.47 16.17
CA LYS A 155 0.08 -14.54 17.02
C LYS A 155 0.41 -15.84 16.25
N ALA A 156 -0.15 -16.03 15.08
CA ALA A 156 0.22 -17.16 14.22
C ALA A 156 1.67 -17.08 13.72
N ASP A 157 2.26 -15.87 13.72
CA ASP A 157 3.58 -15.58 13.13
C ASP A 157 4.60 -15.05 14.12
N LEU A 158 4.13 -14.47 15.23
CA LEU A 158 4.95 -13.78 16.21
C LEU A 158 4.78 -14.40 17.61
N PRO A 159 5.83 -14.34 18.43
CA PRO A 159 5.71 -14.63 19.85
C PRO A 159 4.57 -13.80 20.48
N PRO A 160 3.83 -14.35 21.46
CA PRO A 160 2.66 -13.67 22.04
C PRO A 160 2.94 -12.26 22.55
N ALA A 161 4.11 -12.02 23.14
CA ALA A 161 4.52 -10.70 23.64
C ALA A 161 4.71 -9.68 22.50
N GLU A 162 5.32 -10.08 21.37
CA GLU A 162 5.52 -9.23 20.20
C GLU A 162 4.20 -8.94 19.49
N ALA A 163 3.33 -9.92 19.35
CA ALA A 163 2.00 -9.75 18.80
C ALA A 163 1.18 -8.72 19.60
N ALA A 164 1.19 -8.84 20.93
CA ALA A 164 0.52 -7.91 21.83
C ALA A 164 1.12 -6.49 21.72
N ALA A 165 2.45 -6.38 21.66
CA ALA A 165 3.13 -5.10 21.51
C ALA A 165 2.77 -4.39 20.20
N ASN A 166 2.73 -5.11 19.07
CA ASN A 166 2.36 -4.56 17.75
C ASN A 166 0.93 -4.01 17.77
N VAL A 167 -0.01 -4.74 18.34
CA VAL A 167 -1.41 -4.29 18.43
C VAL A 167 -1.56 -3.12 19.40
N ALA A 168 -0.85 -3.13 20.53
CA ALA A 168 -0.83 -2.00 21.47
C ALA A 168 -0.29 -0.71 20.81
N GLN A 169 0.77 -0.84 20.02
CA GLN A 169 1.33 0.28 19.25
C GLN A 169 0.31 0.84 18.23
N LEU A 170 -0.38 -0.03 17.49
CA LEU A 170 -1.44 0.39 16.56
C LEU A 170 -2.56 1.15 17.29
N LYS A 171 -3.03 0.60 18.42
CA LYS A 171 -4.05 1.25 19.26
C LYS A 171 -3.59 2.63 19.75
N GLN A 172 -2.35 2.75 20.16
CA GLN A 172 -1.78 4.02 20.63
C GLN A 172 -1.70 5.06 19.51
N LEU A 173 -1.27 4.66 18.29
CA LEU A 173 -1.21 5.55 17.13
C LEU A 173 -2.59 6.08 16.74
N LEU A 174 -3.61 5.21 16.71
CA LEU A 174 -4.98 5.61 16.40
C LEU A 174 -5.54 6.57 17.46
N SER A 175 -5.35 6.27 18.74
CA SER A 175 -5.79 7.15 19.86
C SER A 175 -5.09 8.52 19.87
N ARG A 176 -3.86 8.60 19.38
CA ARG A 176 -3.13 9.85 19.23
C ARG A 176 -3.68 10.67 18.07
N LYS A 177 -3.91 10.03 16.93
CA LYS A 177 -4.47 10.67 15.73
C LYS A 177 -5.87 11.23 15.99
N ASP A 178 -6.73 10.49 16.72
CA ASP A 178 -8.07 10.94 17.08
C ASP A 178 -8.00 12.19 17.97
N ARG A 179 -7.06 12.24 18.93
CA ARG A 179 -6.85 13.42 19.78
C ARG A 179 -6.30 14.63 19.02
N GLU A 180 -5.41 14.41 18.05
CA GLU A 180 -4.88 15.47 17.19
C GLU A 180 -5.99 16.05 16.29
N ASN A 181 -6.83 15.19 15.69
CA ASN A 181 -7.97 15.61 14.89
C ASN A 181 -9.00 16.39 15.74
N ALA A 182 -9.35 15.88 16.93
CA ALA A 182 -10.28 16.56 17.83
C ALA A 182 -9.77 17.96 18.27
N ARG A 183 -8.47 18.11 18.51
CA ARG A 183 -7.85 19.42 18.81
C ARG A 183 -7.93 20.38 17.63
N ALA A 184 -7.64 19.89 16.41
CA ALA A 184 -7.72 20.70 15.20
C ALA A 184 -9.16 21.15 14.90
N ASP A 185 -10.15 20.33 15.23
CA ASP A 185 -11.57 20.69 15.07
C ASP A 185 -12.02 21.74 16.09
N VAL A 186 -11.57 21.65 17.33
CA VAL A 186 -11.83 22.67 18.36
C VAL A 186 -11.17 24.01 18.02
N GLU A 187 -9.95 23.98 17.46
CA GLU A 187 -9.22 25.19 17.07
C GLU A 187 -9.85 25.92 15.87
N LYS A 188 -10.64 25.21 15.05
CA LYS A 188 -11.41 25.77 13.95
C LYS A 188 -12.81 26.27 14.34
N MET A 189 -13.27 26.03 15.57
CA MET A 189 -14.55 26.55 16.03
C MET A 189 -14.46 28.08 16.21
N PRO A 190 -15.41 28.84 15.64
CA PRO A 190 -15.42 30.30 15.83
C PRO A 190 -15.61 30.61 17.30
N ILE A 191 -14.71 31.43 17.87
CA ILE A 191 -14.87 31.94 19.22
C ILE A 191 -16.15 32.77 19.23
N ALA A 192 -17.19 32.25 19.89
CA ALA A 192 -18.39 33.02 20.12
C ALA A 192 -18.01 34.29 20.87
N SER A 193 -18.10 35.46 20.20
CA SER A 193 -17.91 36.74 20.81
C SER A 193 -18.94 36.87 21.93
N ALA A 194 -18.50 36.84 23.17
CA ALA A 194 -19.32 37.20 24.33
C ALA A 194 -19.78 38.63 24.13
N GLY A 195 -21.03 38.78 23.70
CA GLY A 195 -21.67 40.07 23.62
C GLY A 195 -21.64 40.72 25.02
N ARG A 196 -20.93 41.83 25.13
CA ARG A 196 -21.11 42.75 26.24
C ARG A 196 -22.51 43.35 26.09
N SER A 197 -23.39 42.99 26.99
CA SER A 197 -24.62 43.75 27.21
C SER A 197 -24.26 44.93 28.10
N ASP A 198 -24.36 46.14 27.57
CA ASP A 198 -24.46 47.38 28.31
C ASP A 198 -25.85 47.54 28.96
#